data_2647285fedc52eb2871560988c82c52c
#
_entry.id   2647285fedc52eb2871560988c82c52c
#
_cell.length_a   1.000
_cell.length_b   1.000
_cell.length_c   1.000
_cell.angle_alpha   90.00
_cell.angle_beta   90.00
_cell.angle_gamma   90.00
#
_symmetry.space_group_name_H-M   'P 1'
#
loop_
_entity.id
_entity.type
_entity.pdbx_description
1 polymer ?
#
loop_
_entity_poly.entity_id
_entity_poly.type
_entity_poly.pdbx_seq_one_letter_code
_entity_poly.pdbx_strand_id
1 'polypeptide(L)'
;RKRQGWTNDDVWNVCITSYQMVLQDQQVFRRRRWHYMILDEAHNIKNFKSQRWQTLLGFNTHSRLLLTGTPLQNNLTELWSLLYFLAPPENGEGGFVDLQEFHNWFSRPESQILESGRDQLDDEARAIIAKLHKVLRPYLLRRLKSDVEKQMPAKYEHIEFCRLSKRQRELYDGFLSRADTRATLASGNYMSIINCLMQLRKVCNHPDLFVDRPIMTSFRMS
;
A
#
# COMPACT_ATOMS: atom_id res chain seq x y z
N ARG A 1 -10.85 -24.75 20.14
CA ARG A 1 -11.92 -25.64 20.68
C ARG A 1 -13.37 -25.22 20.33
N LYS A 2 -13.63 -24.06 19.68
CA LYS A 2 -15.00 -23.62 19.32
C LYS A 2 -15.23 -23.56 17.80
N ARG A 3 -14.59 -24.42 17.02
CA ARG A 3 -14.73 -24.42 15.54
C ARG A 3 -15.98 -25.18 15.04
N GLN A 4 -16.65 -25.96 15.88
CA GLN A 4 -17.88 -26.67 15.49
C GLN A 4 -19.11 -25.83 15.87
N GLY A 5 -20.02 -25.65 14.92
CA GLY A 5 -21.32 -25.00 15.13
C GLY A 5 -21.31 -23.46 15.08
N TRP A 6 -20.15 -22.78 14.96
CA TRP A 6 -20.10 -21.31 14.89
C TRP A 6 -20.68 -20.75 13.59
N THR A 7 -20.85 -21.58 12.58
CA THR A 7 -21.42 -21.21 11.27
C THR A 7 -22.95 -21.27 11.23
N ASN A 8 -23.61 -21.63 12.33
CA ASN A 8 -25.07 -21.67 12.39
C ASN A 8 -25.63 -20.23 12.40
N ASP A 9 -26.66 -19.99 11.57
CA ASP A 9 -27.20 -18.64 11.30
C ASP A 9 -27.84 -17.97 12.52
N ASP A 10 -28.31 -18.77 13.51
CA ASP A 10 -29.10 -18.28 14.66
C ASP A 10 -28.23 -17.84 15.86
N VAL A 11 -26.90 -17.98 15.79
CA VAL A 11 -26.04 -17.79 16.97
C VAL A 11 -25.48 -16.38 17.05
N TRP A 12 -25.25 -15.70 15.90
CA TRP A 12 -24.63 -14.38 15.84
C TRP A 12 -24.90 -13.69 14.49
N ASN A 13 -24.87 -12.36 14.48
CA ASN A 13 -25.11 -11.55 13.29
C ASN A 13 -23.82 -10.94 12.72
N VAL A 14 -22.77 -10.82 13.51
CA VAL A 14 -21.50 -10.21 13.12
C VAL A 14 -20.34 -11.14 13.45
N CYS A 15 -19.46 -11.36 12.47
CA CYS A 15 -18.20 -12.10 12.63
C CYS A 15 -17.02 -11.16 12.48
N ILE A 16 -16.25 -10.98 13.55
CA ILE A 16 -14.99 -10.21 13.52
C ILE A 16 -13.84 -11.19 13.45
N THR A 17 -12.98 -11.02 12.44
CA THR A 17 -11.85 -11.91 12.18
C THR A 17 -10.67 -11.15 11.59
N SER A 18 -9.51 -11.77 11.45
CA SER A 18 -8.34 -11.20 10.80
C SER A 18 -8.17 -11.75 9.38
N TYR A 19 -7.43 -11.02 8.53
CA TYR A 19 -7.08 -11.49 7.19
C TYR A 19 -6.41 -12.86 7.19
N GLN A 20 -5.54 -13.11 8.17
CA GLN A 20 -4.83 -14.39 8.26
C GLN A 20 -5.78 -15.56 8.59
N MET A 21 -6.68 -15.38 9.55
CA MET A 21 -7.66 -16.41 9.93
C MET A 21 -8.60 -16.74 8.78
N VAL A 22 -9.03 -15.73 8.03
CA VAL A 22 -9.90 -15.92 6.86
C VAL A 22 -9.20 -16.76 5.79
N LEU A 23 -7.90 -16.56 5.56
CA LEU A 23 -7.14 -17.38 4.61
C LEU A 23 -6.98 -18.82 5.07
N GLN A 24 -6.75 -19.05 6.36
CA GLN A 24 -6.61 -20.39 6.92
C GLN A 24 -7.93 -21.19 6.87
N ASP A 25 -9.02 -20.55 7.20
CA ASP A 25 -10.35 -21.17 7.28
C ASP A 25 -11.27 -20.80 6.08
N GLN A 26 -10.67 -20.45 4.93
CA GLN A 26 -11.37 -19.89 3.74
C GLN A 26 -12.56 -20.72 3.28
N GLN A 27 -12.49 -22.06 3.39
CA GLN A 27 -13.56 -22.93 2.96
C GLN A 27 -14.86 -22.73 3.78
N VAL A 28 -14.71 -22.46 5.07
CA VAL A 28 -15.84 -22.23 5.97
C VAL A 28 -16.51 -20.89 5.64
N PHE A 29 -15.70 -19.84 5.45
CA PHE A 29 -16.21 -18.52 5.07
C PHE A 29 -16.83 -18.50 3.66
N ARG A 30 -16.29 -19.25 2.71
CA ARG A 30 -16.81 -19.34 1.34
C ARG A 30 -18.16 -20.02 1.22
N ARG A 31 -18.45 -20.98 2.08
CA ARG A 31 -19.72 -21.73 2.08
C ARG A 31 -20.90 -20.90 2.55
N ARG A 32 -20.65 -19.82 3.28
CA ARG A 32 -21.68 -18.96 3.85
C ARG A 32 -21.99 -17.79 2.92
N ARG A 33 -23.26 -17.39 2.84
CA ARG A 33 -23.68 -16.12 2.23
C ARG A 33 -23.55 -15.00 3.25
N TRP A 34 -22.81 -13.95 2.88
CA TRP A 34 -22.61 -12.78 3.72
C TRP A 34 -23.43 -11.62 3.20
N HIS A 35 -24.08 -10.87 4.07
CA HIS A 35 -24.78 -9.67 3.67
C HIS A 35 -23.77 -8.54 3.39
N TYR A 36 -22.84 -8.34 4.31
CA TYR A 36 -21.74 -7.39 4.16
C TYR A 36 -20.39 -8.05 4.39
N MET A 37 -19.41 -7.64 3.57
CA MET A 37 -17.99 -7.87 3.83
C MET A 37 -17.34 -6.51 4.05
N ILE A 38 -16.86 -6.26 5.27
CA ILE A 38 -16.20 -5.02 5.65
C ILE A 38 -14.73 -5.33 5.88
N LEU A 39 -13.85 -4.71 5.09
CA LEU A 39 -12.40 -4.88 5.18
C LEU A 39 -11.78 -3.61 5.75
N ASP A 40 -11.31 -3.69 6.98
CA ASP A 40 -10.51 -2.63 7.59
C ASP A 40 -9.07 -2.70 7.11
N GLU A 41 -8.38 -1.56 7.07
CA GLU A 41 -7.02 -1.44 6.52
C GLU A 41 -6.91 -2.11 5.13
N ALA A 42 -7.80 -1.73 4.21
CA ALA A 42 -7.95 -2.36 2.89
C ALA A 42 -6.71 -2.26 2.00
N HIS A 43 -5.68 -1.47 2.37
CA HIS A 43 -4.37 -1.52 1.72
C HIS A 43 -3.74 -2.93 1.76
N ASN A 44 -4.20 -3.81 2.65
CA ASN A 44 -3.81 -5.21 2.69
C ASN A 44 -4.23 -6.02 1.47
N ILE A 45 -5.19 -5.54 0.68
CA ILE A 45 -5.70 -6.18 -0.55
C ILE A 45 -5.45 -5.34 -1.82
N LYS A 46 -4.51 -4.41 -1.79
CA LYS A 46 -4.17 -3.56 -2.94
C LYS A 46 -3.50 -4.30 -4.11
N ASN A 47 -3.03 -5.51 -3.89
CA ASN A 47 -2.39 -6.34 -4.91
C ASN A 47 -3.32 -7.47 -5.36
N PHE A 48 -3.86 -7.36 -6.57
CA PHE A 48 -4.78 -8.35 -7.16
C PHE A 48 -4.13 -9.74 -7.39
N LYS A 49 -2.80 -9.82 -7.47
CA LYS A 49 -2.06 -11.08 -7.58
C LYS A 49 -1.90 -11.80 -6.24
N SER A 50 -2.19 -11.12 -5.13
CA SER A 50 -2.04 -11.72 -3.81
C SER A 50 -3.11 -12.80 -3.56
N GLN A 51 -2.73 -13.87 -2.88
CA GLN A 51 -3.66 -14.91 -2.46
C GLN A 51 -4.80 -14.33 -1.60
N ARG A 52 -4.50 -13.31 -0.79
CA ARG A 52 -5.47 -12.63 0.06
C ARG A 52 -6.58 -11.98 -0.76
N TRP A 53 -6.23 -11.21 -1.76
CA TRP A 53 -7.19 -10.55 -2.64
C TRP A 53 -8.06 -11.57 -3.39
N GLN A 54 -7.43 -12.58 -3.99
CA GLN A 54 -8.14 -13.61 -4.77
C GLN A 54 -9.09 -14.45 -3.91
N THR A 55 -8.66 -14.82 -2.70
CA THR A 55 -9.50 -15.59 -1.78
C THR A 55 -10.72 -14.80 -1.34
N LEU A 56 -10.55 -13.55 -0.93
CA LEU A 56 -11.64 -12.69 -0.47
C LEU A 56 -12.58 -12.31 -1.62
N LEU A 57 -12.07 -12.10 -2.82
CA LEU A 57 -12.90 -11.84 -4.00
C LEU A 57 -13.90 -12.98 -4.27
N GLY A 58 -13.48 -14.23 -4.04
CA GLY A 58 -14.30 -15.42 -4.26
C GLY A 58 -15.35 -15.70 -3.18
N PHE A 59 -15.51 -14.82 -2.18
CA PHE A 59 -16.54 -15.01 -1.14
C PHE A 59 -17.90 -14.53 -1.64
N ASN A 60 -18.94 -15.28 -1.26
CA ASN A 60 -20.31 -14.94 -1.60
C ASN A 60 -20.83 -13.86 -0.64
N THR A 61 -20.85 -12.61 -1.11
CA THR A 61 -21.31 -11.46 -0.33
C THR A 61 -22.16 -10.54 -1.18
N HIS A 62 -23.22 -10.01 -0.59
CA HIS A 62 -24.13 -9.07 -1.28
C HIS A 62 -23.47 -7.69 -1.45
N SER A 63 -22.79 -7.19 -0.42
CA SER A 63 -22.18 -5.85 -0.45
C SER A 63 -20.77 -5.87 0.13
N ARG A 64 -19.92 -4.98 -0.36
CA ARG A 64 -18.52 -4.83 0.07
C ARG A 64 -18.24 -3.41 0.49
N LEU A 65 -17.51 -3.26 1.61
CA LEU A 65 -17.04 -1.98 2.11
C LEU A 65 -15.56 -2.07 2.45
N LEU A 66 -14.77 -1.15 1.90
CA LEU A 66 -13.33 -1.05 2.16
C LEU A 66 -13.07 0.21 3.00
N LEU A 67 -12.39 0.04 4.11
CA LEU A 67 -11.94 1.13 4.99
C LEU A 67 -10.42 1.24 4.89
N THR A 68 -9.91 2.43 4.59
CA THR A 68 -8.47 2.66 4.50
C THR A 68 -8.11 4.12 4.78
N GLY A 69 -7.03 4.33 5.52
CA GLY A 69 -6.44 5.65 5.74
C GLY A 69 -5.53 6.12 4.59
N THR A 70 -5.12 5.19 3.72
CA THR A 70 -4.15 5.43 2.63
C THR A 70 -4.63 4.83 1.32
N PRO A 71 -5.67 5.41 0.69
CA PRO A 71 -6.34 4.76 -0.44
C PRO A 71 -5.49 4.65 -1.71
N LEU A 72 -4.57 5.58 -1.95
CA LEU A 72 -3.95 5.74 -3.25
C LEU A 72 -2.52 6.26 -3.10
N GLN A 73 -1.53 5.37 -2.88
CA GLN A 73 -0.17 5.84 -2.66
C GLN A 73 0.79 5.59 -3.82
N ASN A 74 0.66 4.50 -4.58
CA ASN A 74 1.77 4.07 -5.41
C ASN A 74 1.49 3.98 -6.90
N ASN A 75 0.36 3.42 -7.34
CA ASN A 75 0.06 3.29 -8.77
C ASN A 75 -1.41 3.03 -9.07
N LEU A 76 -1.76 3.14 -10.36
CA LEU A 76 -3.12 2.91 -10.86
C LEU A 76 -3.57 1.45 -10.72
N THR A 77 -2.66 0.49 -10.75
CA THR A 77 -2.99 -0.93 -10.57
C THR A 77 -3.53 -1.21 -9.17
N GLU A 78 -2.97 -0.58 -8.14
CA GLU A 78 -3.49 -0.70 -6.76
C GLU A 78 -4.90 -0.13 -6.65
N LEU A 79 -5.15 1.03 -7.27
CA LEU A 79 -6.49 1.61 -7.34
C LEU A 79 -7.47 0.68 -8.05
N TRP A 80 -7.10 0.17 -9.22
CA TRP A 80 -7.91 -0.79 -9.96
C TRP A 80 -8.24 -2.03 -9.12
N SER A 81 -7.27 -2.57 -8.39
CA SER A 81 -7.45 -3.74 -7.53
C SER A 81 -8.56 -3.52 -6.49
N LEU A 82 -8.62 -2.34 -5.89
CA LEU A 82 -9.64 -1.99 -4.91
C LEU A 82 -11.01 -1.77 -5.57
N LEU A 83 -11.07 -1.08 -6.70
CA LEU A 83 -12.32 -0.80 -7.42
C LEU A 83 -12.94 -2.08 -7.99
N TYR A 84 -12.13 -2.93 -8.60
CA TYR A 84 -12.58 -4.23 -9.10
C TYR A 84 -13.09 -5.13 -7.97
N PHE A 85 -12.44 -5.07 -6.80
CA PHE A 85 -12.89 -5.80 -5.63
C PHE A 85 -14.26 -5.32 -5.13
N LEU A 86 -14.54 -4.01 -5.18
CA LEU A 86 -15.84 -3.45 -4.77
C LEU A 86 -16.97 -3.83 -5.72
N ALA A 87 -16.72 -3.84 -7.01
CA ALA A 87 -17.70 -4.08 -8.06
C ALA A 87 -17.18 -5.09 -9.09
N PRO A 88 -16.98 -6.36 -8.70
CA PRO A 88 -16.58 -7.39 -9.64
C PRO A 88 -17.73 -7.67 -10.64
N PRO A 89 -17.44 -8.00 -11.90
CA PRO A 89 -18.44 -8.40 -12.85
C PRO A 89 -19.15 -9.68 -12.39
N GLU A 90 -20.47 -9.69 -12.49
CA GLU A 90 -21.26 -10.88 -12.23
C GLU A 90 -21.45 -11.63 -13.57
N ASN A 91 -21.06 -12.92 -13.61
CA ASN A 91 -21.14 -13.75 -14.82
C ASN A 91 -20.51 -13.12 -16.09
N GLY A 92 -19.51 -12.26 -15.91
CA GLY A 92 -18.85 -11.56 -17.01
C GLY A 92 -19.57 -10.31 -17.52
N GLU A 93 -20.67 -9.92 -16.88
CA GLU A 93 -21.45 -8.73 -17.21
C GLU A 93 -21.45 -7.72 -16.06
N GLY A 94 -21.42 -6.45 -16.40
CA GLY A 94 -21.40 -5.37 -15.41
C GLY A 94 -20.07 -5.27 -14.65
N GLY A 95 -20.09 -4.62 -13.50
CA GLY A 95 -18.93 -4.45 -12.66
C GLY A 95 -17.92 -3.43 -13.16
N PHE A 96 -16.71 -3.43 -12.59
CA PHE A 96 -15.64 -2.52 -12.98
C PHE A 96 -14.86 -3.09 -14.17
N VAL A 97 -14.34 -2.22 -15.02
CA VAL A 97 -13.58 -2.59 -16.24
C VAL A 97 -12.35 -3.44 -15.93
N ASP A 98 -11.89 -4.21 -16.92
CA ASP A 98 -10.67 -4.99 -16.78
C ASP A 98 -9.40 -4.10 -16.63
N LEU A 99 -8.31 -4.70 -16.18
CA LEU A 99 -7.06 -4.00 -15.89
C LEU A 99 -6.46 -3.36 -17.15
N GLN A 100 -6.53 -4.04 -18.29
CA GLN A 100 -5.93 -3.54 -19.53
C GLN A 100 -6.67 -2.31 -20.04
N GLU A 101 -8.00 -2.33 -20.04
CA GLU A 101 -8.82 -1.20 -20.42
C GLU A 101 -8.59 -0.01 -19.48
N PHE A 102 -8.52 -0.25 -18.16
CA PHE A 102 -8.23 0.78 -17.19
C PHE A 102 -6.84 1.41 -17.40
N HIS A 103 -5.80 0.62 -17.68
CA HIS A 103 -4.48 1.12 -18.03
C HIS A 103 -4.47 1.91 -19.32
N ASN A 104 -5.17 1.46 -20.34
CA ASN A 104 -5.27 2.20 -21.61
C ASN A 104 -5.86 3.60 -21.41
N TRP A 105 -6.81 3.76 -20.48
CA TRP A 105 -7.40 5.07 -20.19
C TRP A 105 -6.48 6.01 -19.45
N PHE A 106 -5.62 5.50 -18.54
CA PHE A 106 -4.91 6.33 -17.57
C PHE A 106 -3.38 6.26 -17.66
N SER A 107 -2.80 5.51 -18.59
CA SER A 107 -1.35 5.36 -18.74
C SER A 107 -0.64 6.70 -19.00
N ARG A 108 -1.22 7.57 -19.83
CA ARG A 108 -0.62 8.86 -20.16
C ARG A 108 -0.56 9.84 -19.00
N PRO A 109 -1.65 10.11 -18.27
CA PRO A 109 -1.59 10.94 -17.07
C PRO A 109 -0.64 10.41 -16.00
N GLU A 110 -0.57 9.10 -15.81
CA GLU A 110 0.35 8.47 -14.86
C GLU A 110 1.81 8.78 -15.22
N SER A 111 2.19 8.59 -16.48
CA SER A 111 3.54 8.87 -16.96
C SER A 111 3.90 10.34 -16.80
N GLN A 112 3.01 11.27 -17.14
CA GLN A 112 3.25 12.71 -16.98
C GLN A 112 3.41 13.11 -15.51
N ILE A 113 2.63 12.55 -14.60
CA ILE A 113 2.77 12.82 -13.16
C ILE A 113 4.12 12.33 -12.63
N LEU A 114 4.58 11.18 -13.08
CA LEU A 114 5.87 10.61 -12.68
C LEU A 114 7.06 11.39 -13.21
N GLU A 115 6.98 11.89 -14.45
CA GLU A 115 8.07 12.61 -15.12
C GLU A 115 8.18 14.07 -14.71
N SER A 116 7.07 14.77 -14.59
CA SER A 116 7.03 16.23 -14.52
C SER A 116 6.24 16.80 -13.33
N GLY A 117 5.59 15.94 -12.54
CA GLY A 117 4.75 16.38 -11.44
C GLY A 117 3.36 16.86 -11.88
N ARG A 118 2.48 17.10 -10.88
CA ARG A 118 1.06 17.43 -11.15
C ARG A 118 0.85 18.78 -11.82
N ASP A 119 1.77 19.72 -11.64
CA ASP A 119 1.61 21.10 -12.13
C ASP A 119 1.92 21.23 -13.62
N GLN A 120 2.52 20.23 -14.23
CA GLN A 120 2.90 20.22 -15.65
C GLN A 120 2.02 19.30 -16.51
N LEU A 121 0.86 18.90 -16.01
CA LEU A 121 -0.10 18.10 -16.79
C LEU A 121 -0.69 18.93 -17.94
N ASP A 122 -0.72 18.33 -19.15
CA ASP A 122 -1.42 18.91 -20.27
C ASP A 122 -2.96 18.86 -20.07
N ASP A 123 -3.69 19.62 -20.89
CA ASP A 123 -5.15 19.72 -20.76
C ASP A 123 -5.86 18.39 -21.01
N GLU A 124 -5.29 17.53 -21.88
CA GLU A 124 -5.84 16.21 -22.16
C GLU A 124 -5.69 15.28 -20.94
N ALA A 125 -4.52 15.26 -20.32
CA ALA A 125 -4.29 14.48 -19.09
C ALA A 125 -5.16 14.97 -17.92
N ARG A 126 -5.35 16.28 -17.79
CA ARG A 126 -6.29 16.85 -16.79
C ARG A 126 -7.73 16.43 -17.04
N ALA A 127 -8.17 16.40 -18.31
CA ALA A 127 -9.51 15.94 -18.68
C ALA A 127 -9.72 14.45 -18.36
N ILE A 128 -8.71 13.61 -18.59
CA ILE A 128 -8.76 12.18 -18.24
C ILE A 128 -8.83 11.98 -16.72
N ILE A 129 -8.03 12.72 -15.94
CA ILE A 129 -8.09 12.68 -14.48
C ILE A 129 -9.46 13.13 -13.96
N ALA A 130 -10.05 14.17 -14.56
CA ALA A 130 -11.39 14.61 -14.20
C ALA A 130 -12.45 13.55 -14.47
N LYS A 131 -12.32 12.80 -15.58
CA LYS A 131 -13.18 11.63 -15.86
C LYS A 131 -13.00 10.54 -14.81
N LEU A 132 -11.76 10.23 -14.42
CA LEU A 132 -11.48 9.27 -13.35
C LEU A 132 -12.16 9.68 -12.05
N HIS A 133 -12.03 10.93 -11.64
CA HIS A 133 -12.69 11.44 -10.43
C HIS A 133 -14.22 11.30 -10.50
N LYS A 134 -14.80 11.54 -11.66
CA LYS A 134 -16.25 11.37 -11.88
C LYS A 134 -16.68 9.91 -11.73
N VAL A 135 -15.88 8.96 -12.24
CA VAL A 135 -16.13 7.52 -12.11
C VAL A 135 -15.95 7.06 -10.65
N LEU A 136 -14.97 7.60 -9.93
CA LEU A 136 -14.68 7.23 -8.55
C LEU A 136 -15.69 7.78 -7.54
N ARG A 137 -16.30 8.92 -7.83
CA ARG A 137 -17.17 9.65 -6.90
C ARG A 137 -18.27 8.80 -6.24
N PRO A 138 -18.98 7.90 -6.93
CA PRO A 138 -19.99 7.04 -6.31
C PRO A 138 -19.40 5.94 -5.42
N TYR A 139 -18.12 5.58 -5.60
CA TYR A 139 -17.48 4.46 -4.89
C TYR A 139 -16.56 4.90 -3.76
N LEU A 140 -16.17 6.19 -3.71
CA LEU A 140 -15.14 6.68 -2.81
C LEU A 140 -15.64 7.83 -1.94
N LEU A 141 -15.60 7.63 -0.62
CA LEU A 141 -15.87 8.66 0.36
C LEU A 141 -14.58 9.02 1.10
N ARG A 142 -14.12 10.26 0.94
CA ARG A 142 -12.92 10.76 1.61
C ARG A 142 -13.25 11.94 2.51
N ARG A 143 -12.72 11.90 3.73
CA ARG A 143 -12.74 13.03 4.69
C ARG A 143 -11.31 13.32 5.14
N LEU A 144 -10.93 14.57 5.16
CA LEU A 144 -9.68 15.01 5.76
C LEU A 144 -9.87 15.19 7.26
N LYS A 145 -8.85 14.87 8.05
CA LYS A 145 -8.90 15.08 9.50
C LYS A 145 -9.13 16.54 9.85
N SER A 146 -8.54 17.46 9.09
CA SER A 146 -8.75 18.92 9.23
C SER A 146 -10.20 19.36 9.11
N ASP A 147 -11.02 18.63 8.33
CA ASP A 147 -12.41 19.01 8.05
C ASP A 147 -13.38 18.50 9.11
N VAL A 148 -13.08 17.33 9.71
CA VAL A 148 -14.00 16.64 10.62
C VAL A 148 -13.57 16.69 12.07
N GLU A 149 -12.27 16.77 12.36
CA GLU A 149 -11.73 16.76 13.73
C GLU A 149 -11.13 18.13 14.10
N LYS A 150 -11.97 18.95 14.73
CA LYS A 150 -11.60 20.31 15.17
C LYS A 150 -11.02 20.36 16.58
N GLN A 151 -11.11 19.27 17.34
CA GLN A 151 -10.65 19.21 18.74
C GLN A 151 -9.19 18.80 18.88
N MET A 152 -8.57 18.30 17.78
CA MET A 152 -7.15 17.97 17.81
C MET A 152 -6.30 19.23 17.90
N PRO A 153 -5.30 19.26 18.79
CA PRO A 153 -4.35 20.35 18.86
C PRO A 153 -3.56 20.48 17.55
N ALA A 154 -3.04 21.66 17.28
CA ALA A 154 -2.18 21.90 16.13
C ALA A 154 -0.95 20.99 16.18
N LYS A 155 -0.54 20.46 15.01
CA LYS A 155 0.69 19.69 14.86
C LYS A 155 1.86 20.65 14.73
N TYR A 156 2.80 20.60 15.66
CA TYR A 156 4.06 21.32 15.59
C TYR A 156 5.16 20.36 15.21
N GLU A 157 5.86 20.65 14.12
CA GLU A 157 7.01 19.87 13.67
C GLU A 157 8.28 20.65 13.96
N HIS A 158 9.21 20.03 14.71
CA HIS A 158 10.52 20.57 14.99
C HIS A 158 11.56 19.68 14.31
N ILE A 159 12.46 20.31 13.56
CA ILE A 159 13.55 19.60 12.89
C ILE A 159 14.78 19.74 13.77
N GLU A 160 15.24 18.60 14.29
CA GLU A 160 16.45 18.50 15.09
C GLU A 160 17.59 17.91 14.26
N PHE A 161 18.70 18.65 14.14
CA PHE A 161 19.87 18.19 13.42
C PHE A 161 20.82 17.41 14.32
N CYS A 162 20.90 16.10 14.09
CA CYS A 162 21.77 15.21 14.82
C CYS A 162 23.09 14.97 14.08
N ARG A 163 24.21 15.08 14.78
CA ARG A 163 25.52 14.75 14.21
C ARG A 163 25.68 13.22 14.12
N LEU A 164 26.29 12.77 13.02
CA LEU A 164 26.67 11.37 12.88
C LEU A 164 27.78 11.02 13.88
N SER A 165 27.74 9.81 14.44
CA SER A 165 28.86 9.26 15.19
C SER A 165 30.09 9.10 14.29
N LYS A 166 31.27 8.97 14.87
CA LYS A 166 32.53 8.79 14.12
C LYS A 166 32.42 7.59 13.16
N ARG A 167 31.94 6.46 13.65
CA ARG A 167 31.74 5.23 12.85
C ARG A 167 30.73 5.44 11.71
N GLN A 168 29.59 6.12 11.98
CA GLN A 168 28.64 6.44 10.95
C GLN A 168 29.22 7.34 9.85
N ARG A 169 30.01 8.35 10.24
CA ARG A 169 30.67 9.25 9.29
C ARG A 169 31.66 8.50 8.41
N GLU A 170 32.48 7.63 8.98
CA GLU A 170 33.45 6.81 8.24
C GLU A 170 32.73 5.88 7.24
N LEU A 171 31.63 5.24 7.63
CA LEU A 171 30.83 4.38 6.74
C LEU A 171 30.13 5.19 5.64
N TYR A 172 29.61 6.35 5.98
CA TYR A 172 28.93 7.24 5.04
C TYR A 172 29.89 7.75 3.96
N ASP A 173 31.01 8.33 4.37
CA ASP A 173 32.03 8.87 3.46
C ASP A 173 32.70 7.75 2.63
N GLY A 174 32.95 6.60 3.25
CA GLY A 174 33.46 5.40 2.59
C GLY A 174 32.50 4.86 1.53
N PHE A 175 31.21 4.87 1.76
CA PHE A 175 30.21 4.44 0.78
C PHE A 175 30.13 5.44 -0.39
N LEU A 176 30.10 6.74 -0.13
CA LEU A 176 30.06 7.78 -1.17
C LEU A 176 31.35 7.82 -2.04
N SER A 177 32.49 7.48 -1.46
CA SER A 177 33.77 7.49 -2.18
C SER A 177 33.98 6.29 -3.09
N ARG A 178 33.15 5.23 -3.01
CA ARG A 178 33.24 4.07 -3.90
C ARG A 178 33.00 4.48 -5.36
N ALA A 179 33.80 3.96 -6.26
CA ALA A 179 33.68 4.22 -7.68
C ALA A 179 32.31 3.83 -8.24
N ASP A 180 31.78 2.66 -7.82
CA ASP A 180 30.46 2.16 -8.23
C ASP A 180 29.32 3.09 -7.77
N THR A 181 29.41 3.63 -6.54
CA THR A 181 28.41 4.56 -6.00
C THR A 181 28.44 5.87 -6.78
N ARG A 182 29.63 6.41 -7.07
CA ARG A 182 29.77 7.63 -7.88
C ARG A 182 29.25 7.44 -9.29
N ALA A 183 29.58 6.31 -9.94
CA ALA A 183 29.09 5.98 -11.27
C ALA A 183 27.56 5.86 -11.29
N THR A 184 26.98 5.22 -10.27
CA THR A 184 25.52 5.08 -10.11
C THR A 184 24.84 6.44 -9.94
N LEU A 185 25.37 7.31 -9.11
CA LEU A 185 24.83 8.66 -8.90
C LEU A 185 24.95 9.54 -10.16
N ALA A 186 25.99 9.34 -10.95
CA ALA A 186 26.20 10.04 -12.21
C ALA A 186 25.35 9.48 -13.38
N SER A 187 24.93 8.22 -13.31
CA SER A 187 24.21 7.53 -14.40
C SER A 187 22.79 8.04 -14.64
N GLY A 188 22.20 8.78 -13.70
CA GLY A 188 20.80 9.23 -13.76
C GLY A 188 19.75 8.13 -13.65
N ASN A 189 20.14 6.87 -13.40
CA ASN A 189 19.21 5.77 -13.22
C ASN A 189 18.50 5.91 -11.86
N TYR A 190 17.23 6.28 -11.90
CA TYR A 190 16.40 6.57 -10.74
C TYR A 190 16.38 5.44 -9.69
N MET A 191 16.18 4.18 -10.10
CA MET A 191 16.13 3.04 -9.19
C MET A 191 17.47 2.80 -8.49
N SER A 192 18.56 2.95 -9.21
CA SER A 192 19.90 2.79 -8.66
C SER A 192 20.26 3.93 -7.67
N ILE A 193 19.83 5.15 -7.97
CA ILE A 193 19.99 6.31 -7.07
C ILE A 193 19.18 6.09 -5.78
N ILE A 194 17.93 5.64 -5.88
CA ILE A 194 17.11 5.32 -4.71
C ILE A 194 17.78 4.27 -3.83
N ASN A 195 18.33 3.21 -4.42
CA ASN A 195 19.04 2.18 -3.67
C ASN A 195 20.26 2.76 -2.91
N CYS A 196 21.02 3.64 -3.53
CA CYS A 196 22.12 4.35 -2.85
C CYS A 196 21.62 5.21 -1.69
N LEU A 197 20.53 5.97 -1.88
CA LEU A 197 19.92 6.79 -0.82
C LEU A 197 19.41 5.94 0.33
N MET A 198 18.83 4.77 0.05
CA MET A 198 18.39 3.82 1.07
C MET A 198 19.56 3.26 1.88
N GLN A 199 20.70 2.97 1.26
CA GLN A 199 21.91 2.54 1.99
C GLN A 199 22.44 3.67 2.89
N LEU A 200 22.52 4.90 2.38
CA LEU A 200 22.92 6.07 3.18
C LEU A 200 21.97 6.32 4.35
N ARG A 201 20.66 6.17 4.14
CA ARG A 201 19.66 6.25 5.20
C ARG A 201 19.90 5.20 6.30
N LYS A 202 20.24 3.96 5.93
CA LYS A 202 20.58 2.91 6.92
C LYS A 202 21.77 3.31 7.77
N VAL A 203 22.83 3.83 7.16
CA VAL A 203 24.02 4.33 7.89
C VAL A 203 23.63 5.44 8.88
N CYS A 204 22.82 6.41 8.43
CA CYS A 204 22.37 7.52 9.28
C CYS A 204 21.50 7.05 10.46
N ASN A 205 20.68 6.02 10.26
CA ASN A 205 19.82 5.49 11.32
C ASN A 205 20.61 4.70 12.35
N HIS A 206 21.42 3.72 11.92
CA HIS A 206 22.29 2.94 12.79
C HIS A 206 23.37 2.22 11.96
N PRO A 207 24.64 2.21 12.37
CA PRO A 207 25.72 1.61 11.60
C PRO A 207 25.53 0.10 11.38
N ASP A 208 24.94 -0.62 12.31
CA ASP A 208 24.74 -2.07 12.21
C ASP A 208 23.58 -2.47 11.26
N LEU A 209 22.80 -1.50 10.75
CA LEU A 209 21.87 -1.71 9.64
C LEU A 209 22.58 -1.76 8.26
N PHE A 210 23.79 -1.24 8.21
CA PHE A 210 24.58 -1.15 6.98
C PHE A 210 25.69 -2.21 6.93
N VAL A 211 26.33 -2.49 8.07
CA VAL A 211 27.40 -3.49 8.22
C VAL A 211 27.01 -4.44 9.34
N ASP A 212 26.93 -5.73 9.03
CA ASP A 212 26.65 -6.75 10.03
C ASP A 212 27.73 -6.76 11.10
N ARG A 213 27.31 -6.68 12.36
CA ARG A 213 28.18 -6.81 13.50
C ARG A 213 28.00 -8.18 14.12
N PRO A 214 29.07 -8.95 14.36
CA PRO A 214 28.95 -10.21 15.09
C PRO A 214 28.40 -9.91 16.49
N ILE A 215 27.27 -10.53 16.81
CA ILE A 215 26.66 -10.45 18.13
C ILE A 215 27.52 -11.28 19.08
N MET A 216 28.31 -10.59 19.92
CA MET A 216 29.04 -11.23 21.02
C MET A 216 28.07 -11.35 22.20
N THR A 217 27.48 -12.51 22.39
CA THR A 217 26.73 -12.82 23.61
C THR A 217 27.70 -13.28 24.70
N SER A 218 27.35 -13.05 25.97
CA SER A 218 28.15 -13.46 27.14
C SER A 218 28.48 -14.97 27.18
N PHE A 219 27.75 -15.78 26.43
CA PHE A 219 27.98 -17.22 26.25
C PHE A 219 29.09 -17.57 25.22
N ARG A 220 29.66 -16.61 24.52
CA ARG A 220 30.74 -16.80 23.54
C ARG A 220 32.11 -16.37 24.06
N MET A 221 32.25 -16.09 25.35
CA MET A 221 33.52 -15.88 26.00
C MET A 221 34.06 -17.26 26.43
N SER A 222 34.82 -17.89 25.57
CA SER A 222 35.75 -18.94 25.92
C SER A 222 37.14 -18.38 25.87
#